data_8696160bc4f300098048d00246a8e34d
#
_entry.id   8696160bc4f300098048d00246a8e34d
#
_cell.length_a   1.000
_cell.length_b   1.000
_cell.length_c   1.000
_cell.angle_alpha   90.00
_cell.angle_beta   90.00
_cell.angle_gamma   90.00
#
_symmetry.space_group_name_H-M   'P 1'
#
loop_
_entity.id
_entity.type
_entity.pdbx_description
1 polymer ?
#
loop_
_entity_poly.entity_id
_entity_poly.type
_entity_poly.pdbx_seq_one_letter_code
_entity_poly.pdbx_strand_id
1 'polypeptide(L)'
;MDISNKITENQYRSIVESSMVAIGILTLSRLVSKNAYQDGWISVILGGIYPIIVVLSASFIDRKMNGCSFENINNKVYGKLLSKIILIAFSMRFIFSQATVIAGFTNVAKVVIVSFMSPYLIIFIVFLITLYTAINGLTLVGRLCELVSYLLIVLIIMMIAFSFGGNIINVRPFFSSIKNIISAVPNSLYSYTGIELSYIVISFITNKNNTKKAGLQGVLFIIFTYASNVFVIIYCLGWEITSKNSYPILYLAATLEIPIIENLRTILMIIWTFIIFRILVCYLFGAGYCLSKAFNMKYKASVIITLILSSIGSLFMLPEYNRVDILDKVTPYATAFGILWGVITSIIIVIKNKKASNNSYKKED
;
A
#
# COMPACT_ATOMS: atom_id res chain seq x y z
N MET A 1 -4.39 -23.38 18.28
CA MET A 1 -5.30 -23.08 17.16
C MET A 1 -4.45 -22.71 15.98
N ASP A 2 -4.30 -23.60 15.04
CA ASP A 2 -3.73 -23.27 13.74
C ASP A 2 -4.67 -22.28 13.07
N ILE A 3 -4.22 -21.04 12.97
CA ILE A 3 -4.94 -20.02 12.22
C ILE A 3 -4.96 -20.54 10.78
N SER A 4 -6.13 -20.80 10.22
CA SER A 4 -6.25 -21.18 8.81
C SER A 4 -5.85 -19.95 7.98
N ASN A 5 -4.56 -19.84 7.73
CA ASN A 5 -3.97 -18.71 6.99
C ASN A 5 -3.94 -18.99 5.48
N LYS A 6 -4.91 -19.77 4.98
CA LYS A 6 -4.98 -20.06 3.54
C LYS A 6 -5.81 -19.02 2.82
N ILE A 7 -5.31 -18.54 1.68
CA ILE A 7 -5.99 -17.58 0.82
C ILE A 7 -6.05 -18.08 -0.62
N THR A 8 -7.02 -17.61 -1.38
CA THR A 8 -7.12 -17.84 -2.83
C THR A 8 -6.25 -16.85 -3.62
N GLU A 9 -6.04 -17.11 -4.91
CA GLU A 9 -5.35 -16.18 -5.81
C GLU A 9 -6.07 -14.82 -5.91
N ASN A 10 -7.42 -14.81 -5.91
CA ASN A 10 -8.21 -13.57 -5.93
C ASN A 10 -8.03 -12.78 -4.63
N GLN A 11 -8.04 -13.46 -3.47
CA GLN A 11 -7.75 -12.81 -2.19
C GLN A 11 -6.34 -12.24 -2.14
N TYR A 12 -5.34 -12.94 -2.69
CA TYR A 12 -3.98 -12.42 -2.83
C TYR A 12 -3.95 -11.15 -3.69
N ARG A 13 -4.60 -11.17 -4.87
CA ARG A 13 -4.73 -9.99 -5.72
C ARG A 13 -5.35 -8.82 -4.93
N SER A 14 -6.45 -9.06 -4.25
CA SER A 14 -7.15 -8.04 -3.45
C SER A 14 -6.32 -7.52 -2.27
N ILE A 15 -5.49 -8.36 -1.63
CA ILE A 15 -4.53 -7.92 -0.60
C ILE A 15 -3.43 -7.04 -1.22
N VAL A 16 -2.91 -7.39 -2.39
CA VAL A 16 -1.95 -6.57 -3.14
C VAL A 16 -2.55 -5.20 -3.46
N GLU A 17 -3.77 -5.16 -3.98
CA GLU A 17 -4.51 -3.90 -4.22
C GLU A 17 -4.69 -3.11 -2.92
N SER A 18 -5.11 -3.79 -1.85
CA SER A 18 -5.39 -3.18 -0.55
C SER A 18 -4.15 -2.60 0.12
N SER A 19 -3.02 -3.24 -0.04
CA SER A 19 -1.78 -2.85 0.63
C SER A 19 -1.22 -1.50 0.14
N MET A 20 -1.66 -1.02 -1.02
CA MET A 20 -1.17 0.21 -1.63
C MET A 20 -2.13 1.40 -1.48
N VAL A 21 -3.46 1.17 -1.42
CA VAL A 21 -4.40 2.30 -1.47
C VAL A 21 -4.75 2.80 -0.08
N ALA A 22 -4.20 3.96 0.28
CA ALA A 22 -4.41 4.65 1.54
C ALA A 22 -4.74 6.14 1.35
N ILE A 23 -4.14 7.00 2.16
CA ILE A 23 -4.29 8.46 2.08
C ILE A 23 -3.70 9.02 0.79
N GLY A 24 -2.72 8.30 0.21
CA GLY A 24 -2.07 8.68 -1.04
C GLY A 24 -3.07 9.05 -2.15
N ILE A 25 -4.19 8.35 -2.27
CA ILE A 25 -5.19 8.64 -3.31
C ILE A 25 -5.78 10.06 -3.19
N LEU A 26 -5.83 10.63 -1.98
CA LEU A 26 -6.34 11.99 -1.74
C LEU A 26 -5.29 13.07 -2.04
N THR A 27 -4.00 12.77 -1.87
CA THR A 27 -2.90 13.75 -1.90
C THR A 27 -1.96 13.60 -3.09
N LEU A 28 -1.99 12.45 -3.78
CA LEU A 28 -1.05 12.11 -4.84
C LEU A 28 -1.02 13.14 -5.97
N SER A 29 -2.18 13.55 -6.46
CA SER A 29 -2.30 14.55 -7.54
C SER A 29 -1.60 15.86 -7.17
N ARG A 30 -1.78 16.34 -5.93
CA ARG A 30 -1.07 17.52 -5.42
C ARG A 30 0.45 17.32 -5.45
N LEU A 31 0.92 16.18 -4.95
CA LEU A 31 2.37 15.94 -4.79
C LEU A 31 3.09 15.87 -6.14
N VAL A 32 2.51 15.17 -7.12
CA VAL A 32 3.14 15.03 -8.44
C VAL A 32 2.99 16.30 -9.30
N SER A 33 1.87 17.03 -9.17
CA SER A 33 1.67 18.29 -9.92
C SER A 33 2.61 19.42 -9.52
N LYS A 34 3.17 19.39 -8.31
CA LYS A 34 4.16 20.39 -7.87
C LYS A 34 5.42 20.41 -8.73
N ASN A 35 5.86 19.25 -9.24
CA ASN A 35 7.09 19.10 -10.01
C ASN A 35 6.82 18.81 -11.49
N ALA A 36 5.83 17.94 -11.79
CA ALA A 36 5.52 17.53 -13.16
C ALA A 36 4.37 18.31 -13.80
N TYR A 37 3.78 19.27 -13.06
CA TYR A 37 2.68 20.11 -13.56
C TYR A 37 1.53 19.25 -14.11
N GLN A 38 1.09 19.49 -15.35
CA GLN A 38 0.02 18.73 -16.02
C GLN A 38 0.39 17.29 -16.36
N ASP A 39 1.68 16.95 -16.39
CA ASP A 39 2.20 15.61 -16.71
C ASP A 39 2.34 14.69 -15.48
N GLY A 40 1.85 15.11 -14.32
CA GLY A 40 1.98 14.37 -13.05
C GLY A 40 1.47 12.92 -13.11
N TRP A 41 0.45 12.61 -13.91
CA TRP A 41 -0.07 11.27 -14.11
C TRP A 41 0.95 10.30 -14.74
N ILE A 42 1.86 10.81 -15.59
CA ILE A 42 2.94 10.02 -16.19
C ILE A 42 3.95 9.61 -15.11
N SER A 43 4.29 10.52 -14.20
CA SER A 43 5.18 10.24 -13.06
C SER A 43 4.62 9.12 -12.17
N VAL A 44 3.29 9.06 -12.02
CA VAL A 44 2.62 7.99 -11.27
C VAL A 44 2.77 6.63 -11.97
N ILE A 45 2.62 6.58 -13.29
CA ILE A 45 2.83 5.34 -14.06
C ILE A 45 4.29 4.87 -13.91
N LEU A 46 5.26 5.78 -14.01
CA LEU A 46 6.68 5.44 -13.83
C LEU A 46 6.98 4.96 -12.41
N GLY A 47 6.37 5.58 -11.39
CA GLY A 47 6.48 5.12 -10.00
C GLY A 47 5.91 3.71 -9.77
N GLY A 48 4.98 3.26 -10.62
CA GLY A 48 4.45 1.91 -10.65
C GLY A 48 5.47 0.80 -10.95
N ILE A 49 6.68 1.16 -11.42
CA ILE A 49 7.78 0.21 -11.58
C ILE A 49 8.16 -0.42 -10.23
N TYR A 50 8.09 0.36 -9.14
CA TYR A 50 8.40 -0.13 -7.80
C TYR A 50 7.53 -1.34 -7.39
N PRO A 51 6.19 -1.27 -7.34
CA PRO A 51 5.37 -2.39 -6.95
C PRO A 51 5.48 -3.58 -7.93
N ILE A 52 5.74 -3.34 -9.22
CA ILE A 52 6.00 -4.40 -10.19
C ILE A 52 7.25 -5.20 -9.79
N ILE A 53 8.36 -4.53 -9.47
CA ILE A 53 9.61 -5.20 -9.03
C ILE A 53 9.36 -6.03 -7.78
N VAL A 54 8.60 -5.51 -6.80
CA VAL A 54 8.30 -6.21 -5.56
C VAL A 54 7.50 -7.50 -5.82
N VAL A 55 6.43 -7.44 -6.62
CA VAL A 55 5.61 -8.62 -6.94
C VAL A 55 6.37 -9.64 -7.78
N LEU A 56 7.19 -9.21 -8.73
CA LEU A 56 8.03 -10.10 -9.52
C LEU A 56 9.04 -10.83 -8.64
N SER A 57 9.71 -10.10 -7.73
CA SER A 57 10.64 -10.67 -6.76
C SER A 57 9.95 -11.64 -5.82
N ALA A 58 8.78 -11.27 -5.28
CA ALA A 58 7.99 -12.14 -4.41
C ALA A 58 7.62 -13.46 -5.11
N SER A 59 7.12 -13.37 -6.33
CA SER A 59 6.73 -14.55 -7.13
C SER A 59 7.93 -15.42 -7.51
N PHE A 60 9.08 -14.81 -7.81
CA PHE A 60 10.32 -15.53 -8.09
C PHE A 60 10.83 -16.29 -6.87
N ILE A 61 10.89 -15.62 -5.71
CA ILE A 61 11.33 -16.19 -4.44
C ILE A 61 10.41 -17.34 -4.04
N ASP A 62 9.08 -17.14 -4.06
CA ASP A 62 8.10 -18.16 -3.68
C ASP A 62 8.26 -19.44 -4.52
N ARG A 63 8.41 -19.28 -5.84
CA ARG A 63 8.61 -20.40 -6.76
C ARG A 63 9.93 -21.14 -6.50
N LYS A 64 11.02 -20.42 -6.29
CA LYS A 64 12.34 -21.01 -6.06
C LYS A 64 12.51 -21.65 -4.68
N MET A 65 11.73 -21.20 -3.72
CA MET A 65 11.72 -21.68 -2.33
C MET A 65 10.56 -22.63 -2.04
N ASN A 66 9.83 -23.11 -3.06
CA ASN A 66 8.73 -24.06 -2.97
C ASN A 66 7.66 -23.65 -1.95
N GLY A 67 7.29 -22.37 -1.93
CA GLY A 67 6.26 -21.86 -1.04
C GLY A 67 6.63 -21.80 0.44
N CYS A 68 7.90 -21.74 0.76
CA CYS A 68 8.35 -21.54 2.14
C CYS A 68 7.77 -20.24 2.72
N SER A 69 7.48 -20.25 4.03
CA SER A 69 7.07 -19.04 4.75
C SER A 69 8.17 -17.97 4.72
N PHE A 70 7.76 -16.70 4.84
CA PHE A 70 8.68 -15.55 4.86
C PHE A 70 9.81 -15.70 5.90
N GLU A 71 9.49 -16.19 7.10
CA GLU A 71 10.48 -16.52 8.14
C GLU A 71 11.49 -17.57 7.65
N ASN A 72 11.00 -18.68 7.09
CA ASN A 72 11.84 -19.77 6.63
C ASN A 72 12.73 -19.37 5.46
N ILE A 73 12.26 -18.49 4.57
CA ILE A 73 13.07 -17.92 3.50
C ILE A 73 14.23 -17.14 4.11
N ASN A 74 13.96 -16.23 5.05
CA ASN A 74 15.00 -15.43 5.71
C ASN A 74 16.00 -16.32 6.46
N ASN A 75 15.52 -17.34 7.20
CA ASN A 75 16.39 -18.27 7.92
C ASN A 75 17.33 -19.05 6.98
N LYS A 76 16.81 -19.52 5.83
CA LYS A 76 17.61 -20.27 4.85
C LYS A 76 18.59 -19.38 4.09
N VAL A 77 18.24 -18.13 3.82
CA VAL A 77 19.04 -17.21 3.01
C VAL A 77 20.10 -16.51 3.86
N TYR A 78 19.71 -15.99 5.01
CA TYR A 78 20.54 -15.09 5.84
C TYR A 78 20.98 -15.70 7.18
N GLY A 79 20.42 -16.85 7.58
CA GLY A 79 20.65 -17.43 8.90
C GLY A 79 19.73 -16.82 9.98
N LYS A 80 19.69 -17.48 11.15
CA LYS A 80 18.71 -17.16 12.21
C LYS A 80 18.81 -15.74 12.76
N LEU A 81 20.03 -15.20 12.97
CA LEU A 81 20.22 -13.88 13.56
C LEU A 81 19.78 -12.75 12.64
N LEU A 82 20.27 -12.74 11.39
CA LEU A 82 19.87 -11.73 10.40
C LEU A 82 18.39 -11.86 10.02
N SER A 83 17.85 -13.07 9.97
CA SER A 83 16.42 -13.30 9.78
C SER A 83 15.59 -12.60 10.84
N LYS A 84 15.97 -12.69 12.13
CA LYS A 84 15.29 -12.00 13.21
C LYS A 84 15.31 -10.48 13.04
N ILE A 85 16.46 -9.92 12.67
CA ILE A 85 16.61 -8.47 12.40
C ILE A 85 15.72 -8.03 11.24
N ILE A 86 15.70 -8.79 10.15
CA ILE A 86 14.86 -8.51 8.98
C ILE A 86 13.37 -8.54 9.35
N LEU A 87 12.93 -9.54 10.12
CA LEU A 87 11.54 -9.64 10.58
C LEU A 87 11.15 -8.43 11.46
N ILE A 88 12.04 -8.00 12.37
CA ILE A 88 11.80 -6.80 13.18
C ILE A 88 11.72 -5.56 12.29
N ALA A 89 12.61 -5.40 11.32
CA ALA A 89 12.60 -4.28 10.39
C ALA A 89 11.30 -4.20 9.58
N PHE A 90 10.80 -5.33 9.05
CA PHE A 90 9.49 -5.39 8.38
C PHE A 90 8.33 -5.09 9.33
N SER A 91 8.37 -5.59 10.57
CA SER A 91 7.36 -5.27 11.57
C SER A 91 7.30 -3.77 11.86
N MET A 92 8.45 -3.13 12.12
CA MET A 92 8.56 -1.70 12.37
C MET A 92 8.08 -0.87 11.18
N ARG A 93 8.40 -1.30 9.95
CA ARG A 93 7.91 -0.68 8.74
C ARG A 93 6.38 -0.67 8.66
N PHE A 94 5.73 -1.81 8.92
CA PHE A 94 4.28 -1.88 8.90
C PHE A 94 3.64 -1.11 10.06
N ILE A 95 4.24 -1.11 11.26
CA ILE A 95 3.82 -0.27 12.39
C ILE A 95 3.86 1.21 12.01
N PHE A 96 4.97 1.64 11.41
CA PHE A 96 5.12 3.01 10.92
C PHE A 96 4.05 3.38 9.88
N SER A 97 3.88 2.52 8.85
CA SER A 97 2.87 2.74 7.81
C SER A 97 1.45 2.79 8.40
N GLN A 98 1.14 1.93 9.37
CA GLN A 98 -0.15 1.95 10.05
C GLN A 98 -0.34 3.24 10.86
N ALA A 99 0.66 3.68 11.62
CA ALA A 99 0.59 4.91 12.40
C ALA A 99 0.33 6.15 11.53
N THR A 100 1.02 6.25 10.38
CA THR A 100 0.82 7.35 9.42
C THR A 100 -0.56 7.34 8.79
N VAL A 101 -1.12 6.15 8.51
CA VAL A 101 -2.49 6.02 7.95
C VAL A 101 -3.54 6.34 9.01
N ILE A 102 -3.38 5.89 10.26
CA ILE A 102 -4.31 6.23 11.35
C ILE A 102 -4.35 7.75 11.56
N ALA A 103 -3.18 8.40 11.67
CA ALA A 103 -3.09 9.85 11.89
C ALA A 103 -3.72 10.63 10.73
N GLY A 104 -3.37 10.29 9.50
CA GLY A 104 -3.91 10.96 8.33
C GLY A 104 -5.41 10.71 8.12
N PHE A 105 -5.91 9.51 8.40
CA PHE A 105 -7.35 9.23 8.41
C PHE A 105 -8.07 10.10 9.43
N THR A 106 -7.52 10.20 10.65
CA THR A 106 -8.08 11.02 11.72
C THR A 106 -8.16 12.49 11.30
N ASN A 107 -7.09 13.04 10.67
CA ASN A 107 -7.06 14.42 10.21
C ASN A 107 -8.11 14.69 9.13
N VAL A 108 -8.20 13.83 8.12
CA VAL A 108 -9.18 13.95 7.03
C VAL A 108 -10.61 13.80 7.57
N ALA A 109 -10.86 12.81 8.42
CA ALA A 109 -12.16 12.55 9.00
C ALA A 109 -12.67 13.76 9.82
N LYS A 110 -11.79 14.38 10.62
CA LYS A 110 -12.12 15.60 11.37
C LYS A 110 -12.47 16.78 10.48
N VAL A 111 -11.77 16.97 9.38
CA VAL A 111 -12.01 18.11 8.48
C VAL A 111 -13.30 17.93 7.67
N VAL A 112 -13.64 16.67 7.30
CA VAL A 112 -14.66 16.42 6.27
C VAL A 112 -15.92 15.78 6.80
N ILE A 113 -15.84 14.89 7.81
CA ILE A 113 -16.98 14.03 8.22
C ILE A 113 -17.43 14.35 9.65
N VAL A 114 -16.50 14.30 10.62
CA VAL A 114 -16.80 14.28 12.06
C VAL A 114 -16.03 15.36 12.83
N SER A 115 -16.20 16.62 12.44
CA SER A 115 -15.51 17.77 13.06
C SER A 115 -15.73 17.86 14.58
N PHE A 116 -16.87 17.37 15.07
CA PHE A 116 -17.25 17.37 16.49
C PHE A 116 -16.57 16.28 17.33
N MET A 117 -16.02 15.23 16.71
CA MET A 117 -15.38 14.13 17.45
C MET A 117 -13.94 14.48 17.85
N SER A 118 -13.51 14.02 19.02
CA SER A 118 -12.11 14.13 19.41
C SER A 118 -11.21 13.18 18.57
N PRO A 119 -9.98 13.59 18.23
CA PRO A 119 -9.05 12.71 17.48
C PRO A 119 -8.79 11.38 18.21
N TYR A 120 -8.73 11.42 19.53
CA TYR A 120 -8.49 10.22 20.36
C TYR A 120 -9.62 9.21 20.24
N LEU A 121 -10.88 9.68 20.16
CA LEU A 121 -12.04 8.80 19.99
C LEU A 121 -12.01 8.13 18.59
N ILE A 122 -11.65 8.88 17.55
CA ILE A 122 -11.50 8.32 16.19
C ILE A 122 -10.43 7.23 16.19
N ILE A 123 -9.26 7.49 16.76
CA ILE A 123 -8.16 6.51 16.87
C ILE A 123 -8.62 5.28 17.65
N PHE A 124 -9.36 5.45 18.75
CA PHE A 124 -9.87 4.34 19.56
C PHE A 124 -10.88 3.46 18.80
N ILE A 125 -11.79 4.06 18.05
CA ILE A 125 -12.72 3.31 17.20
C ILE A 125 -11.97 2.51 16.13
N VAL A 126 -11.01 3.14 15.45
CA VAL A 126 -10.15 2.48 14.45
C VAL A 126 -9.38 1.33 15.10
N PHE A 127 -8.84 1.53 16.32
CA PHE A 127 -8.17 0.50 17.10
C PHE A 127 -9.06 -0.73 17.29
N LEU A 128 -10.27 -0.55 17.80
CA LEU A 128 -11.18 -1.67 18.09
C LEU A 128 -11.54 -2.48 16.83
N ILE A 129 -11.89 -1.78 15.75
CA ILE A 129 -12.34 -2.43 14.51
C ILE A 129 -11.19 -3.18 13.83
N THR A 130 -10.00 -2.57 13.75
CA THR A 130 -8.83 -3.20 13.14
C THR A 130 -8.34 -4.39 13.96
N LEU A 131 -8.36 -4.29 15.30
CA LEU A 131 -8.01 -5.39 16.20
C LEU A 131 -8.91 -6.60 15.94
N TYR A 132 -10.23 -6.40 15.98
CA TYR A 132 -11.19 -7.50 15.79
C TYR A 132 -10.94 -8.27 14.49
N THR A 133 -10.64 -7.57 13.41
CA THR A 133 -10.40 -8.22 12.12
C THR A 133 -9.05 -8.93 12.06
N ALA A 134 -7.98 -8.26 12.48
CA ALA A 134 -6.62 -8.78 12.33
C ALA A 134 -6.32 -10.01 13.23
N ILE A 135 -6.86 -10.06 14.45
CA ILE A 135 -6.63 -11.21 15.36
C ILE A 135 -7.22 -12.52 14.83
N ASN A 136 -8.16 -12.46 13.89
CA ASN A 136 -8.79 -13.64 13.28
C ASN A 136 -8.00 -14.21 12.08
N GLY A 137 -6.84 -13.62 11.75
CA GLY A 137 -5.89 -14.17 10.81
C GLY A 137 -6.12 -13.78 9.34
N LEU A 138 -5.22 -14.28 8.48
CA LEU A 138 -5.12 -13.88 7.08
C LEU A 138 -6.36 -14.19 6.23
N THR A 139 -7.06 -15.27 6.53
CA THR A 139 -8.27 -15.65 5.77
C THR A 139 -9.36 -14.59 5.87
N LEU A 140 -9.59 -14.02 7.07
CA LEU A 140 -10.56 -12.94 7.25
C LEU A 140 -10.08 -11.65 6.59
N VAL A 141 -8.78 -11.32 6.72
CA VAL A 141 -8.16 -10.19 6.02
C VAL A 141 -8.35 -10.30 4.52
N GLY A 142 -8.10 -11.48 3.93
CA GLY A 142 -8.28 -11.73 2.50
C GLY A 142 -9.72 -11.54 2.02
N ARG A 143 -10.70 -12.05 2.77
CA ARG A 143 -12.13 -11.88 2.47
C ARG A 143 -12.57 -10.43 2.54
N LEU A 144 -12.12 -9.70 3.56
CA LEU A 144 -12.37 -8.26 3.68
C LEU A 144 -11.80 -7.50 2.51
N CYS A 145 -10.53 -7.78 2.14
CA CYS A 145 -9.87 -7.13 1.00
C CYS A 145 -10.62 -7.39 -0.30
N GLU A 146 -11.06 -8.61 -0.53
CA GLU A 146 -11.81 -9.01 -1.72
C GLU A 146 -13.16 -8.27 -1.81
N LEU A 147 -13.90 -8.20 -0.71
CA LEU A 147 -15.16 -7.47 -0.65
C LEU A 147 -14.97 -5.97 -0.93
N VAL A 148 -13.99 -5.35 -0.29
CA VAL A 148 -13.76 -3.91 -0.44
C VAL A 148 -13.10 -3.56 -1.77
N SER A 149 -12.46 -4.51 -2.47
CA SER A 149 -11.91 -4.26 -3.82
C SER A 149 -12.98 -3.85 -4.83
N TYR A 150 -14.23 -4.27 -4.68
CA TYR A 150 -15.34 -3.80 -5.52
C TYR A 150 -15.61 -2.30 -5.37
N LEU A 151 -15.33 -1.71 -4.20
CA LEU A 151 -15.47 -0.26 -3.99
C LEU A 151 -14.45 0.56 -4.79
N LEU A 152 -13.30 -0.03 -5.18
CA LEU A 152 -12.37 0.63 -6.10
C LEU A 152 -12.97 0.79 -7.51
N ILE A 153 -13.82 -0.14 -7.93
CA ILE A 153 -14.53 -0.04 -9.21
C ILE A 153 -15.52 1.14 -9.16
N VAL A 154 -16.23 1.28 -8.03
CA VAL A 154 -17.14 2.43 -7.83
C VAL A 154 -16.34 3.74 -7.85
N LEU A 155 -15.14 3.77 -7.29
CA LEU A 155 -14.29 4.95 -7.32
C LEU A 155 -13.85 5.28 -8.76
N ILE A 156 -13.53 4.28 -9.60
CA ILE A 156 -13.23 4.51 -11.02
C ILE A 156 -14.46 5.05 -11.76
N ILE A 157 -15.66 4.53 -11.50
CA ILE A 157 -16.91 5.05 -12.07
C ILE A 157 -17.11 6.51 -11.69
N MET A 158 -16.84 6.88 -10.42
CA MET A 158 -16.86 8.28 -9.99
C MET A 158 -15.84 9.15 -10.74
N MET A 159 -14.63 8.62 -11.02
CA MET A 159 -13.63 9.35 -11.83
C MET A 159 -14.14 9.61 -13.25
N ILE A 160 -14.81 8.63 -13.86
CA ILE A 160 -15.45 8.82 -15.17
C ILE A 160 -16.51 9.92 -15.10
N ALA A 161 -17.37 9.90 -14.06
CA ALA A 161 -18.37 10.94 -13.87
C ALA A 161 -17.73 12.33 -13.68
N PHE A 162 -16.63 12.44 -12.92
CA PHE A 162 -15.91 13.70 -12.75
C PHE A 162 -15.32 14.22 -14.07
N SER A 163 -14.90 13.35 -14.99
CA SER A 163 -14.28 13.76 -16.25
C SER A 163 -15.22 14.57 -17.19
N PHE A 164 -16.54 14.49 -17.00
CA PHE A 164 -17.48 15.32 -17.77
C PHE A 164 -17.34 16.81 -17.51
N GLY A 165 -16.82 17.23 -16.35
CA GLY A 165 -16.53 18.62 -16.01
C GLY A 165 -15.12 19.11 -16.41
N GLY A 166 -14.36 18.30 -17.14
CA GLY A 166 -12.98 18.60 -17.46
C GLY A 166 -12.75 19.42 -18.72
N ASN A 167 -11.52 19.95 -18.88
CA ASN A 167 -11.10 20.70 -20.03
C ASN A 167 -9.73 20.20 -20.52
N ILE A 168 -9.62 19.88 -21.82
CA ILE A 168 -8.38 19.36 -22.44
C ILE A 168 -7.21 20.36 -22.36
N ILE A 169 -7.50 21.64 -22.24
CA ILE A 169 -6.47 22.69 -22.10
C ILE A 169 -5.67 22.48 -20.83
N ASN A 170 -6.28 21.99 -19.75
CA ASN A 170 -5.65 21.78 -18.45
C ASN A 170 -4.54 20.71 -18.45
N VAL A 171 -4.55 19.82 -19.44
CA VAL A 171 -3.57 18.72 -19.56
C VAL A 171 -2.60 18.92 -20.73
N ARG A 172 -2.79 19.96 -21.54
CA ARG A 172 -1.87 20.30 -22.65
C ARG A 172 -0.81 21.32 -22.20
N PRO A 173 0.40 21.29 -22.80
CA PRO A 173 0.93 20.25 -23.70
C PRO A 173 1.31 18.98 -22.94
N PHE A 174 1.16 17.81 -23.57
CA PHE A 174 1.64 16.54 -23.02
C PHE A 174 3.17 16.45 -23.15
N PHE A 175 3.82 15.76 -22.19
CA PHE A 175 5.27 15.55 -22.17
C PHE A 175 6.09 16.86 -22.23
N SER A 176 5.60 17.86 -21.50
CA SER A 176 6.20 19.22 -21.51
C SER A 176 7.65 19.24 -21.06
N SER A 177 8.03 18.37 -20.11
CA SER A 177 9.41 18.25 -19.63
C SER A 177 9.67 16.86 -19.03
N ILE A 178 10.46 16.06 -19.71
CA ILE A 178 10.88 14.74 -19.23
C ILE A 178 11.62 14.86 -17.88
N LYS A 179 12.44 15.90 -17.70
CA LYS A 179 13.15 16.17 -16.44
C LYS A 179 12.18 16.34 -15.27
N ASN A 180 11.11 17.11 -15.46
CA ASN A 180 10.10 17.36 -14.44
C ASN A 180 9.29 16.10 -14.12
N ILE A 181 8.93 15.33 -15.14
CA ILE A 181 8.25 14.04 -14.98
C ILE A 181 9.09 13.10 -14.12
N ILE A 182 10.38 12.93 -14.44
CA ILE A 182 11.28 12.05 -13.67
C ILE A 182 11.48 12.58 -12.25
N SER A 183 11.61 13.88 -12.05
CA SER A 183 11.78 14.47 -10.71
C SER A 183 10.56 14.30 -9.80
N ALA A 184 9.37 14.11 -10.37
CA ALA A 184 8.14 13.87 -9.63
C ALA A 184 7.89 12.38 -9.28
N VAL A 185 8.63 11.45 -9.89
CA VAL A 185 8.46 10.00 -9.60
C VAL A 185 8.61 9.67 -8.11
N PRO A 186 9.61 10.18 -7.36
CA PRO A 186 9.73 9.92 -5.93
C PRO A 186 8.49 10.32 -5.12
N ASN A 187 7.79 11.39 -5.53
CA ASN A 187 6.57 11.86 -4.87
C ASN A 187 5.40 10.87 -4.99
N SER A 188 5.43 9.97 -5.97
CA SER A 188 4.43 8.92 -6.14
C SER A 188 4.70 7.67 -5.31
N LEU A 189 5.94 7.43 -4.89
CA LEU A 189 6.36 6.18 -4.23
C LEU A 189 5.60 5.93 -2.92
N TYR A 190 5.31 7.00 -2.16
CA TYR A 190 4.52 6.87 -0.93
C TYR A 190 3.17 6.18 -1.17
N SER A 191 2.51 6.48 -2.28
CA SER A 191 1.19 5.90 -2.60
C SER A 191 1.25 4.41 -2.89
N TYR A 192 2.40 3.88 -3.28
CA TYR A 192 2.64 2.46 -3.55
C TYR A 192 3.24 1.71 -2.36
N THR A 193 3.57 2.39 -1.25
CA THR A 193 4.14 1.73 -0.07
C THR A 193 3.16 0.74 0.54
N GLY A 194 3.68 -0.36 1.10
CA GLY A 194 2.88 -1.46 1.66
C GLY A 194 2.81 -2.69 0.76
N ILE A 195 3.16 -2.54 -0.53
CA ILE A 195 3.24 -3.66 -1.49
C ILE A 195 4.13 -4.80 -0.97
N GLU A 196 5.08 -4.51 -0.09
CA GLU A 196 5.99 -5.50 0.50
C GLU A 196 5.27 -6.56 1.34
N LEU A 197 4.01 -6.31 1.71
CA LEU A 197 3.16 -7.33 2.31
C LEU A 197 3.03 -8.57 1.41
N SER A 198 3.16 -8.39 0.10
CA SER A 198 3.15 -9.49 -0.87
C SER A 198 4.22 -10.53 -0.59
N TYR A 199 5.42 -10.16 -0.07
CA TYR A 199 6.48 -11.10 0.32
C TYR A 199 6.05 -12.06 1.43
N ILE A 200 5.16 -11.60 2.30
CA ILE A 200 4.66 -12.38 3.44
C ILE A 200 3.49 -13.25 2.99
N VAL A 201 2.49 -12.66 2.34
CA VAL A 201 1.20 -13.32 2.09
C VAL A 201 1.24 -14.34 0.96
N ILE A 202 2.19 -14.22 0.03
CA ILE A 202 2.31 -15.11 -1.13
C ILE A 202 2.49 -16.58 -0.74
N SER A 203 3.14 -16.86 0.38
CA SER A 203 3.37 -18.22 0.87
C SER A 203 2.09 -18.93 1.35
N PHE A 204 1.03 -18.17 1.63
CA PHE A 204 -0.24 -18.70 2.14
C PHE A 204 -1.27 -19.02 1.04
N ILE A 205 -0.92 -18.82 -0.24
CA ILE A 205 -1.81 -19.10 -1.37
C ILE A 205 -1.95 -20.63 -1.54
N THR A 206 -3.20 -21.09 -1.61
CA THR A 206 -3.51 -22.53 -1.76
C THR A 206 -3.16 -23.08 -3.13
N ASN A 207 -3.58 -22.39 -4.18
CA ASN A 207 -3.24 -22.74 -5.57
C ASN A 207 -2.26 -21.72 -6.13
N LYS A 208 -1.06 -22.19 -6.53
CA LYS A 208 0.03 -21.30 -6.93
C LYS A 208 0.21 -21.15 -8.44
N ASN A 209 -0.71 -21.70 -9.24
CA ASN A 209 -0.57 -21.73 -10.70
C ASN A 209 -0.51 -20.34 -11.34
N ASN A 210 -1.31 -19.40 -10.83
CA ASN A 210 -1.44 -18.04 -11.39
C ASN A 210 -0.98 -16.94 -10.42
N THR A 211 -0.25 -17.26 -9.36
CA THR A 211 0.15 -16.30 -8.32
C THR A 211 0.82 -15.05 -8.89
N LYS A 212 1.79 -15.22 -9.82
CA LYS A 212 2.44 -14.09 -10.50
C LYS A 212 1.45 -13.22 -11.26
N LYS A 213 0.53 -13.85 -12.02
CA LYS A 213 -0.50 -13.15 -12.80
C LYS A 213 -1.44 -12.37 -11.89
N ALA A 214 -1.91 -12.99 -10.81
CA ALA A 214 -2.80 -12.36 -9.83
C ALA A 214 -2.15 -11.14 -9.17
N GLY A 215 -0.90 -11.25 -8.73
CA GLY A 215 -0.16 -10.13 -8.16
C GLY A 215 0.05 -8.99 -9.14
N LEU A 216 0.46 -9.29 -10.39
CA LEU A 216 0.63 -8.26 -11.43
C LEU A 216 -0.70 -7.60 -11.82
N GLN A 217 -1.80 -8.35 -11.90
CA GLN A 217 -3.12 -7.78 -12.15
C GLN A 217 -3.51 -6.77 -11.07
N GLY A 218 -3.27 -7.10 -9.77
CA GLY A 218 -3.53 -6.17 -8.68
C GLY A 218 -2.69 -4.90 -8.77
N VAL A 219 -1.39 -5.03 -9.05
CA VAL A 219 -0.48 -3.88 -9.21
C VAL A 219 -0.89 -3.00 -10.40
N LEU A 220 -1.13 -3.59 -11.58
CA LEU A 220 -1.51 -2.84 -12.78
C LEU A 220 -2.86 -2.13 -12.60
N PHE A 221 -3.81 -2.77 -11.92
CA PHE A 221 -5.09 -2.16 -11.59
C PHE A 221 -4.92 -0.91 -10.70
N ILE A 222 -4.03 -0.94 -9.71
CA ILE A 222 -3.76 0.21 -8.85
C ILE A 222 -2.98 1.31 -9.60
N ILE A 223 -2.00 0.96 -10.43
CA ILE A 223 -1.31 1.94 -11.28
C ILE A 223 -2.32 2.67 -12.17
N PHE A 224 -3.22 1.93 -12.80
CA PHE A 224 -4.29 2.52 -13.62
C PHE A 224 -5.21 3.42 -12.79
N THR A 225 -5.66 2.96 -11.63
CA THR A 225 -6.52 3.74 -10.72
C THR A 225 -5.86 5.05 -10.29
N TYR A 226 -4.59 5.02 -9.91
CA TYR A 226 -3.86 6.21 -9.49
C TYR A 226 -3.57 7.16 -10.64
N ALA A 227 -3.15 6.64 -11.79
CA ALA A 227 -2.89 7.47 -12.97
C ALA A 227 -4.17 8.16 -13.46
N SER A 228 -5.30 7.41 -13.52
CA SER A 228 -6.61 7.97 -13.86
C SER A 228 -7.08 9.01 -12.85
N ASN A 229 -6.88 8.77 -11.54
CA ASN A 229 -7.20 9.73 -10.49
C ASN A 229 -6.45 11.04 -10.70
N VAL A 230 -5.14 10.99 -10.89
CA VAL A 230 -4.31 12.19 -11.09
C VAL A 230 -4.67 12.89 -12.39
N PHE A 231 -4.85 12.13 -13.48
CA PHE A 231 -5.23 12.68 -14.77
C PHE A 231 -6.56 13.44 -14.70
N VAL A 232 -7.61 12.80 -14.16
CA VAL A 232 -8.95 13.40 -14.08
C VAL A 232 -8.95 14.65 -13.21
N ILE A 233 -8.25 14.64 -12.08
CA ILE A 233 -8.18 15.81 -11.21
C ILE A 233 -7.49 16.97 -11.93
N ILE A 234 -6.37 16.74 -12.63
CA ILE A 234 -5.69 17.78 -13.40
C ILE A 234 -6.54 18.23 -14.59
N TYR A 235 -7.21 17.30 -15.26
CA TYR A 235 -8.11 17.58 -16.38
C TYR A 235 -9.26 18.50 -16.00
N CYS A 236 -9.82 18.35 -14.77
CA CYS A 236 -10.91 19.18 -14.27
C CYS A 236 -10.43 20.50 -13.66
N LEU A 237 -9.42 20.46 -12.80
CA LEU A 237 -9.01 21.61 -11.98
C LEU A 237 -7.81 22.40 -12.56
N GLY A 238 -7.05 21.79 -13.46
CA GLY A 238 -5.73 22.28 -13.85
C GLY A 238 -4.67 21.97 -12.77
N TRP A 239 -3.39 21.95 -13.19
CA TRP A 239 -2.28 21.60 -12.30
C TRP A 239 -2.03 22.66 -11.20
N GLU A 240 -2.32 23.93 -11.45
CA GLU A 240 -2.09 25.02 -10.47
C GLU A 240 -2.98 24.86 -9.24
N ILE A 241 -4.30 24.70 -9.45
CA ILE A 241 -5.27 24.47 -8.35
C ILE A 241 -4.95 23.14 -7.67
N THR A 242 -4.66 22.10 -8.44
CA THR A 242 -4.31 20.76 -7.94
C THR A 242 -3.09 20.81 -7.03
N SER A 243 -2.02 21.53 -7.40
CA SER A 243 -0.77 21.61 -6.62
C SER A 243 -0.91 22.36 -5.30
N LYS A 244 -1.86 23.30 -5.20
CA LYS A 244 -2.09 24.15 -4.01
C LYS A 244 -3.11 23.55 -3.04
N ASN A 245 -4.02 22.69 -3.51
CA ASN A 245 -5.05 22.09 -2.66
C ASN A 245 -4.52 20.91 -1.86
N SER A 246 -4.89 20.81 -0.57
CA SER A 246 -4.45 19.69 0.29
C SER A 246 -5.03 18.33 -0.13
N TYR A 247 -6.27 18.31 -0.57
CA TYR A 247 -7.03 17.12 -0.98
C TYR A 247 -7.79 17.39 -2.28
N PRO A 248 -7.10 17.45 -3.45
CA PRO A 248 -7.70 17.91 -4.70
C PRO A 248 -8.95 17.13 -5.13
N ILE A 249 -8.96 15.80 -4.90
CA ILE A 249 -10.13 14.96 -5.22
C ILE A 249 -11.37 15.35 -4.39
N LEU A 250 -11.18 15.70 -3.12
CA LEU A 250 -12.29 16.13 -2.26
C LEU A 250 -12.81 17.52 -2.64
N TYR A 251 -11.90 18.37 -3.10
CA TYR A 251 -12.26 19.66 -3.65
C TYR A 251 -13.07 19.49 -4.94
N LEU A 252 -12.59 18.67 -5.87
CA LEU A 252 -13.30 18.34 -7.11
C LEU A 252 -14.69 17.76 -6.83
N ALA A 253 -14.80 16.81 -5.89
CA ALA A 253 -16.07 16.21 -5.52
C ALA A 253 -17.06 17.19 -4.86
N ALA A 254 -16.55 18.30 -4.29
CA ALA A 254 -17.38 19.34 -3.70
C ALA A 254 -17.84 20.42 -4.71
N THR A 255 -17.12 20.55 -5.84
CA THR A 255 -17.44 21.56 -6.87
C THR A 255 -18.33 21.03 -7.99
N LEU A 256 -18.48 19.70 -8.10
CA LEU A 256 -19.32 19.07 -9.13
C LEU A 256 -20.74 18.90 -8.63
N GLU A 257 -21.65 19.57 -9.29
CA GLU A 257 -23.11 19.43 -9.09
C GLU A 257 -23.63 18.36 -10.04
N ILE A 258 -24.08 17.22 -9.50
CA ILE A 258 -24.79 16.20 -10.27
C ILE A 258 -26.27 16.28 -9.88
N PRO A 259 -27.21 16.43 -10.83
CA PRO A 259 -28.62 16.75 -10.55
C PRO A 259 -29.37 15.83 -9.58
N ILE A 260 -28.85 14.62 -9.33
CA ILE A 260 -29.49 13.60 -8.48
C ILE A 260 -28.73 13.41 -7.16
N ILE A 261 -27.48 13.89 -7.05
CA ILE A 261 -26.61 13.62 -5.91
C ILE A 261 -26.13 14.94 -5.31
N GLU A 262 -26.74 15.35 -4.22
CA GLU A 262 -26.45 16.63 -3.56
C GLU A 262 -25.02 16.69 -2.95
N ASN A 263 -24.40 15.55 -2.64
CA ASN A 263 -23.12 15.55 -1.93
C ASN A 263 -22.20 14.37 -2.30
N LEU A 264 -21.59 14.45 -3.50
CA LEU A 264 -20.60 13.47 -3.97
C LEU A 264 -19.40 13.31 -3.04
N ARG A 265 -19.00 14.39 -2.37
CA ARG A 265 -17.91 14.38 -1.41
C ARG A 265 -18.17 13.41 -0.25
N THR A 266 -19.40 13.38 0.27
CA THR A 266 -19.79 12.46 1.35
C THR A 266 -19.74 11.01 0.89
N ILE A 267 -20.26 10.70 -0.30
CA ILE A 267 -20.21 9.35 -0.87
C ILE A 267 -18.76 8.90 -1.05
N LEU A 268 -17.91 9.76 -1.62
CA LEU A 268 -16.48 9.49 -1.78
C LEU A 268 -15.81 9.17 -0.42
N MET A 269 -16.14 9.93 0.62
CA MET A 269 -15.57 9.74 1.95
C MET A 269 -16.03 8.44 2.62
N ILE A 270 -17.28 8.02 2.41
CA ILE A 270 -17.76 6.73 2.91
C ILE A 270 -16.98 5.60 2.25
N ILE A 271 -16.87 5.59 0.91
CA ILE A 271 -16.10 4.60 0.16
C ILE A 271 -14.64 4.57 0.63
N TRP A 272 -14.02 5.75 0.76
CA TRP A 272 -12.63 5.88 1.19
C TRP A 272 -12.41 5.37 2.62
N THR A 273 -13.37 5.53 3.53
CA THR A 273 -13.28 4.98 4.89
C THR A 273 -13.15 3.45 4.90
N PHE A 274 -13.93 2.74 4.06
CA PHE A 274 -13.77 1.30 3.89
C PHE A 274 -12.41 0.92 3.29
N ILE A 275 -11.93 1.71 2.33
CA ILE A 275 -10.61 1.52 1.72
C ILE A 275 -9.50 1.69 2.77
N ILE A 276 -9.59 2.68 3.65
CA ILE A 276 -8.63 2.88 4.74
C ILE A 276 -8.69 1.72 5.74
N PHE A 277 -9.88 1.26 6.09
CA PHE A 277 -10.01 0.14 7.03
C PHE A 277 -9.29 -1.11 6.55
N ARG A 278 -9.45 -1.50 5.29
CA ARG A 278 -8.80 -2.71 4.76
C ARG A 278 -7.26 -2.63 4.77
N ILE A 279 -6.67 -1.46 4.46
CA ILE A 279 -5.21 -1.30 4.48
C ILE A 279 -4.66 -1.35 5.90
N LEU A 280 -5.35 -0.76 6.87
CA LEU A 280 -4.96 -0.82 8.28
C LEU A 280 -4.92 -2.27 8.78
N VAL A 281 -5.92 -3.08 8.40
CA VAL A 281 -5.95 -4.51 8.74
C VAL A 281 -4.80 -5.27 8.07
N CYS A 282 -4.47 -4.95 6.81
CA CYS A 282 -3.33 -5.53 6.10
C CYS A 282 -1.99 -5.22 6.78
N TYR A 283 -1.77 -3.97 7.17
CA TYR A 283 -0.54 -3.56 7.85
C TYR A 283 -0.44 -4.19 9.24
N LEU A 284 -1.55 -4.24 9.97
CA LEU A 284 -1.60 -4.89 11.27
C LEU A 284 -1.29 -6.38 11.20
N PHE A 285 -1.83 -7.08 10.17
CA PHE A 285 -1.48 -8.48 9.92
C PHE A 285 0.02 -8.64 9.65
N GLY A 286 0.59 -7.84 8.74
CA GLY A 286 2.01 -7.89 8.39
C GLY A 286 2.92 -7.63 9.59
N ALA A 287 2.63 -6.58 10.36
CA ALA A 287 3.37 -6.22 11.57
C ALA A 287 3.30 -7.34 12.62
N GLY A 288 2.08 -7.82 12.92
CA GLY A 288 1.85 -8.87 13.91
C GLY A 288 2.49 -10.20 13.51
N TYR A 289 2.41 -10.58 12.23
CA TYR A 289 3.08 -11.77 11.72
C TYR A 289 4.60 -11.69 11.89
N CYS A 290 5.22 -10.62 11.44
CA CYS A 290 6.67 -10.46 11.53
C CYS A 290 7.14 -10.43 12.99
N LEU A 291 6.44 -9.71 13.87
CA LEU A 291 6.79 -9.65 15.29
C LEU A 291 6.64 -11.00 15.97
N SER A 292 5.55 -11.75 15.66
CA SER A 292 5.32 -13.08 16.23
C SER A 292 6.44 -14.05 15.90
N LYS A 293 6.93 -13.99 14.66
CA LYS A 293 8.01 -14.85 14.16
C LYS A 293 9.39 -14.42 14.67
N ALA A 294 9.64 -13.12 14.82
CA ALA A 294 10.89 -12.60 15.34
C ALA A 294 11.14 -12.99 16.80
N PHE A 295 10.08 -12.98 17.62
CA PHE A 295 10.17 -13.25 19.08
C PHE A 295 9.56 -14.58 19.50
N ASN A 296 9.13 -15.41 18.55
CA ASN A 296 8.50 -16.70 18.79
C ASN A 296 7.31 -16.61 19.76
N MET A 297 6.48 -15.56 19.61
CA MET A 297 5.34 -15.28 20.49
C MET A 297 4.00 -15.60 19.82
N LYS A 298 2.94 -15.68 20.65
CA LYS A 298 1.59 -15.92 20.13
C LYS A 298 1.16 -14.78 19.21
N TYR A 299 0.62 -15.12 18.03
CA TYR A 299 0.18 -14.15 17.01
C TYR A 299 -0.78 -13.09 17.57
N LYS A 300 -1.77 -13.46 18.38
CA LYS A 300 -2.72 -12.52 18.99
C LYS A 300 -2.02 -11.48 19.87
N ALA A 301 -1.03 -11.90 20.67
CA ALA A 301 -0.26 -10.97 21.50
C ALA A 301 0.57 -10.01 20.65
N SER A 302 1.21 -10.49 19.58
CA SER A 302 1.99 -9.62 18.69
C SER A 302 1.10 -8.60 17.96
N VAL A 303 -0.10 -8.98 17.53
CA VAL A 303 -1.08 -8.06 16.92
C VAL A 303 -1.46 -6.94 17.89
N ILE A 304 -1.76 -7.28 19.14
CA ILE A 304 -2.11 -6.28 20.17
C ILE A 304 -0.93 -5.32 20.41
N ILE A 305 0.28 -5.84 20.59
CA ILE A 305 1.48 -5.02 20.80
C ILE A 305 1.71 -4.09 19.60
N THR A 306 1.67 -4.59 18.37
CA THR A 306 1.90 -3.79 17.17
C THR A 306 0.82 -2.72 16.98
N LEU A 307 -0.42 -3.03 17.34
CA LEU A 307 -1.52 -2.06 17.25
C LEU A 307 -1.38 -0.96 18.32
N ILE A 308 -0.98 -1.29 19.55
CA ILE A 308 -0.69 -0.28 20.59
C ILE A 308 0.44 0.63 20.13
N LEU A 309 1.55 0.06 19.62
CA LEU A 309 2.69 0.84 19.13
C LEU A 309 2.31 1.76 17.97
N SER A 310 1.52 1.28 17.00
CA SER A 310 1.07 2.12 15.89
C SER A 310 0.08 3.20 16.32
N SER A 311 -0.80 2.91 17.29
CA SER A 311 -1.74 3.90 17.83
C SER A 311 -0.98 5.00 18.62
N ILE A 312 -0.01 4.65 19.43
CA ILE A 312 0.85 5.63 20.09
C ILE A 312 1.64 6.44 19.06
N GLY A 313 2.24 5.76 18.05
CA GLY A 313 2.94 6.43 16.96
C GLY A 313 2.05 7.41 16.20
N SER A 314 0.75 7.09 16.01
CA SER A 314 -0.20 7.99 15.35
C SER A 314 -0.47 9.27 16.12
N LEU A 315 -0.41 9.25 17.47
CA LEU A 315 -0.58 10.44 18.30
C LEU A 315 0.53 11.48 18.04
N PHE A 316 1.78 11.03 17.87
CA PHE A 316 2.90 11.93 17.53
C PHE A 316 2.79 12.51 16.12
N MET A 317 2.04 11.83 15.24
CA MET A 317 1.82 12.21 13.84
C MET A 317 0.48 12.93 13.62
N LEU A 318 -0.32 13.20 14.66
CA LEU A 318 -1.58 13.95 14.54
C LEU A 318 -1.40 15.34 13.95
N PRO A 319 -0.36 16.15 14.33
CA PRO A 319 -0.09 17.38 13.60
C PRO A 319 0.33 17.04 12.17
N GLU A 320 -0.43 17.51 11.17
CA GLU A 320 -0.21 17.17 9.76
C GLU A 320 1.20 17.53 9.27
N TYR A 321 1.77 18.63 9.79
CA TYR A 321 3.14 19.02 9.51
C TYR A 321 4.15 17.92 9.93
N ASN A 322 4.02 17.40 11.17
CA ASN A 322 4.90 16.34 11.66
C ASN A 322 4.76 15.07 10.82
N ARG A 323 3.51 14.72 10.46
CA ARG A 323 3.24 13.54 9.65
C ARG A 323 3.91 13.63 8.28
N VAL A 324 3.78 14.77 7.61
CA VAL A 324 4.36 14.98 6.27
C VAL A 324 5.88 15.00 6.36
N ASP A 325 6.48 15.72 7.30
CA ASP A 325 7.94 15.80 7.48
C ASP A 325 8.56 14.41 7.74
N ILE A 326 7.93 13.61 8.62
CA ILE A 326 8.40 12.25 8.91
C ILE A 326 8.24 11.35 7.68
N LEU A 327 7.13 11.46 6.95
CA LEU A 327 6.91 10.69 5.73
C LEU A 327 7.96 10.98 4.66
N ASP A 328 8.24 12.25 4.40
CA ASP A 328 9.21 12.67 3.39
C ASP A 328 10.62 12.14 3.71
N LYS A 329 10.97 12.08 5.00
CA LYS A 329 12.27 11.54 5.46
C LYS A 329 12.33 10.02 5.42
N VAL A 330 11.27 9.31 5.82
CA VAL A 330 11.31 7.85 6.02
C VAL A 330 10.94 7.08 4.75
N THR A 331 10.03 7.57 3.93
CA THR A 331 9.52 6.85 2.76
C THR A 331 10.60 6.39 1.78
N PRO A 332 11.60 7.21 1.41
CA PRO A 332 12.65 6.77 0.48
C PRO A 332 13.44 5.57 1.00
N TYR A 333 13.81 5.59 2.27
CA TYR A 333 14.55 4.48 2.91
C TYR A 333 13.70 3.23 3.03
N ALA A 334 12.43 3.40 3.41
CA ALA A 334 11.48 2.31 3.53
C ALA A 334 11.21 1.62 2.19
N THR A 335 11.08 2.40 1.11
CA THR A 335 10.89 1.89 -0.26
C THR A 335 12.16 1.18 -0.74
N ALA A 336 13.32 1.80 -0.56
CA ALA A 336 14.61 1.20 -0.90
C ALA A 336 14.82 -0.14 -0.16
N PHE A 337 14.52 -0.20 1.13
CA PHE A 337 14.60 -1.44 1.92
C PHE A 337 13.73 -2.56 1.32
N GLY A 338 12.49 -2.27 0.95
CA GLY A 338 11.58 -3.27 0.35
C GLY A 338 12.08 -3.81 -0.98
N ILE A 339 12.59 -2.94 -1.87
CA ILE A 339 13.17 -3.33 -3.16
C ILE A 339 14.45 -4.14 -2.95
N LEU A 340 15.38 -3.61 -2.14
CA LEU A 340 16.69 -4.22 -1.92
C LEU A 340 16.55 -5.61 -1.30
N TRP A 341 15.66 -5.78 -0.31
CA TRP A 341 15.42 -7.11 0.25
C TRP A 341 14.99 -8.11 -0.82
N GLY A 342 14.02 -7.76 -1.67
CA GLY A 342 13.52 -8.66 -2.72
C GLY A 342 14.58 -9.01 -3.77
N VAL A 343 15.31 -8.00 -4.25
CA VAL A 343 16.36 -8.18 -5.27
C VAL A 343 17.54 -8.98 -4.72
N ILE A 344 18.06 -8.59 -3.55
CA ILE A 344 19.21 -9.27 -2.92
C ILE A 344 18.86 -10.72 -2.59
N THR A 345 17.68 -10.97 -2.00
CA THR A 345 17.19 -12.32 -1.71
C THR A 345 17.12 -13.16 -2.97
N SER A 346 16.59 -12.60 -4.06
CA SER A 346 16.50 -13.29 -5.35
C SER A 346 17.88 -13.67 -5.91
N ILE A 347 18.85 -12.75 -5.83
CA ILE A 347 20.23 -12.99 -6.29
C ILE A 347 20.90 -14.10 -5.45
N ILE A 348 20.79 -14.03 -4.12
CA ILE A 348 21.39 -15.02 -3.22
C ILE A 348 20.83 -16.43 -3.50
N ILE A 349 19.51 -16.54 -3.73
CA ILE A 349 18.86 -17.81 -4.05
C ILE A 349 19.42 -18.39 -5.36
N VAL A 350 19.60 -17.56 -6.39
CA VAL A 350 20.20 -18.01 -7.66
C VAL A 350 21.63 -18.55 -7.47
N ILE A 351 22.44 -17.81 -6.70
CA ILE A 351 23.85 -18.20 -6.43
C ILE A 351 23.92 -19.52 -5.65
N LYS A 352 23.09 -19.66 -4.60
CA LYS A 352 23.05 -20.89 -3.79
C LYS A 352 22.60 -22.11 -4.61
N ASN A 353 21.61 -21.95 -5.46
CA ASN A 353 21.13 -23.06 -6.32
C ASN A 353 22.16 -23.48 -7.36
N LYS A 354 22.93 -22.55 -7.96
CA LYS A 354 24.04 -22.88 -8.88
C LYS A 354 25.14 -23.66 -8.18
N LYS A 355 25.52 -23.25 -6.94
CA LYS A 355 26.55 -24.00 -6.16
C LYS A 355 26.09 -25.41 -5.80
N ALA A 356 24.81 -25.59 -5.47
CA ALA A 356 24.27 -26.93 -5.17
C ALA A 356 24.29 -27.83 -6.41
N SER A 357 23.93 -27.32 -7.60
CA SER A 357 23.99 -28.04 -8.87
C SER A 357 25.44 -28.45 -9.24
N ASN A 358 26.42 -27.54 -9.09
CA ASN A 358 27.81 -27.83 -9.41
C ASN A 358 28.44 -28.84 -8.45
N ASN A 359 27.97 -28.90 -7.19
CA ASN A 359 28.48 -29.90 -6.22
C ASN A 359 27.85 -31.29 -6.42
N SER A 360 26.66 -31.41 -7.03
CA SER A 360 26.11 -32.72 -7.41
C SER A 360 26.86 -33.34 -8.59
N TYR A 361 27.23 -32.55 -9.59
CA TYR A 361 28.04 -33.02 -10.72
C TYR A 361 29.46 -33.48 -10.30
N LYS A 362 30.06 -32.84 -9.27
CA LYS A 362 31.40 -33.24 -8.76
C LYS A 362 31.40 -34.48 -7.85
N LYS A 363 30.25 -35.02 -7.49
CA LYS A 363 30.12 -36.23 -6.67
C LYS A 363 29.81 -37.47 -7.51
N GLU A 364 29.48 -37.29 -8.78
CA GLU A 364 29.22 -38.36 -9.74
C GLU A 364 30.45 -38.72 -10.59
N ASP A 365 31.53 -37.92 -10.52
CA ASP A 365 32.89 -38.21 -11.01
C ASP A 365 33.79 -38.73 -9.84
#